data_c62eb78b290413d2abb5af0079c4bb18
#
_entry.id   c62eb78b290413d2abb5af0079c4bb18
#
_cell.length_a   1.000
_cell.length_b   1.000
_cell.length_c   1.000
_cell.angle_alpha   90.00
_cell.angle_beta   90.00
_cell.angle_gamma   90.00
#
_symmetry.space_group_name_H-M   'P 1'
#
loop_
_entity.id
_entity.type
_entity.pdbx_description
1 polymer ?
#
loop_
_entity_poly.entity_id
_entity_poly.type
_entity_poly.pdbx_seq_one_letter_code
_entity_poly.pdbx_strand_id
1 'polypeptide(L)'
;MNRPKRYISRDSLTAPVVDFEELRKLYEDKYWMIQRLDDFENDLQMIKNMNPYAAINYIRRGIGYDDYLREYARERNMNIDDLLNVISEIQEGAREFTTYSEWFHYIEEYTRQLQEQAKRMDRTNDAVNLCTMHSSKGLEYKVVYIIDANEGIMPYSKAVLDEQIEEERRMFYVAMTRAKENLHVFYTNHKYNKKQDVSRFVTEMDPAFVNQYQDVKGK
;
A
#
# COMPACT_ATOMS: atom_id res chain seq x y z
N MET A 1 -9.72 15.89 -7.83
CA MET A 1 -10.79 16.35 -8.70
C MET A 1 -10.69 15.77 -10.14
N ASN A 2 -9.58 15.86 -10.88
CA ASN A 2 -9.42 15.38 -12.27
C ASN A 2 -8.82 13.96 -12.43
N ARG A 3 -9.00 13.08 -11.48
CA ARG A 3 -8.57 11.67 -11.57
C ARG A 3 -9.68 10.77 -11.03
N PRO A 4 -10.41 10.04 -11.89
CA PRO A 4 -10.31 10.02 -13.38
C PRO A 4 -10.53 11.38 -14.04
N LYS A 5 -10.20 11.49 -15.33
CA LYS A 5 -10.24 12.75 -16.09
C LYS A 5 -11.66 13.32 -16.15
N ARG A 6 -11.88 14.51 -15.55
CA ARG A 6 -13.14 15.28 -15.61
C ARG A 6 -13.01 16.55 -16.44
N TYR A 7 -11.80 16.90 -16.85
CA TYR A 7 -11.47 18.09 -17.67
C TYR A 7 -11.83 19.44 -17.04
N ILE A 8 -11.98 19.50 -15.71
CA ILE A 8 -12.20 20.75 -14.99
C ILE A 8 -10.89 21.54 -14.98
N SER A 9 -10.87 22.74 -15.57
CA SER A 9 -9.69 23.60 -15.57
C SER A 9 -9.39 24.12 -14.16
N ARG A 10 -8.11 24.31 -13.84
CA ARG A 10 -7.73 24.98 -12.60
C ARG A 10 -8.16 26.45 -12.60
N ASP A 11 -8.17 27.07 -13.78
CA ASP A 11 -8.55 28.47 -13.94
C ASP A 11 -10.05 28.73 -13.68
N SER A 12 -10.87 27.68 -13.73
CA SER A 12 -12.28 27.75 -13.34
C SER A 12 -12.52 27.62 -11.83
N LEU A 13 -11.48 27.33 -11.04
CA LEU A 13 -11.53 27.16 -9.59
C LEU A 13 -10.93 28.41 -8.90
N THR A 14 -11.62 29.54 -8.99
CA THR A 14 -11.13 30.85 -8.51
C THR A 14 -11.45 31.11 -7.04
N ALA A 15 -12.47 30.44 -6.49
CA ALA A 15 -12.90 30.60 -5.11
C ALA A 15 -12.42 29.43 -4.21
N PRO A 16 -12.22 29.67 -2.89
CA PRO A 16 -11.85 28.61 -1.95
C PRO A 16 -12.93 27.54 -1.76
N VAL A 17 -14.18 27.87 -2.08
CA VAL A 17 -15.32 26.94 -2.09
C VAL A 17 -15.79 26.80 -3.54
N VAL A 18 -15.95 25.56 -3.98
CA VAL A 18 -16.42 25.25 -5.34
C VAL A 18 -17.95 25.34 -5.37
N ASP A 19 -18.45 26.26 -6.21
CA ASP A 19 -19.87 26.36 -6.53
C ASP A 19 -20.13 25.69 -7.89
N PHE A 20 -20.95 24.65 -7.90
CA PHE A 20 -21.27 23.88 -9.09
C PHE A 20 -22.16 24.68 -10.06
N GLU A 21 -23.02 25.57 -9.55
CA GLU A 21 -23.84 26.43 -10.39
C GLU A 21 -22.99 27.43 -11.19
N GLU A 22 -21.98 28.04 -10.53
CA GLU A 22 -21.04 28.91 -11.21
C GLU A 22 -20.19 28.14 -12.23
N LEU A 23 -19.75 26.91 -11.89
CA LEU A 23 -19.03 26.07 -12.84
C LEU A 23 -19.86 25.73 -14.07
N ARG A 24 -21.15 25.42 -13.91
CA ARG A 24 -22.07 25.14 -15.03
C ARG A 24 -22.18 26.35 -15.97
N LYS A 25 -22.28 27.56 -15.42
CA LYS A 25 -22.31 28.80 -16.22
C LYS A 25 -21.06 29.01 -17.06
N LEU A 26 -19.88 28.67 -16.50
CA LEU A 26 -18.59 28.76 -17.23
C LEU A 26 -18.49 27.78 -18.39
N TYR A 27 -19.28 26.71 -18.38
CA TYR A 27 -19.27 25.65 -19.39
C TYR A 27 -20.60 25.49 -20.13
N GLU A 28 -21.44 26.52 -20.12
CA GLU A 28 -22.80 26.47 -20.71
C GLU A 28 -22.82 26.04 -22.19
N ASP A 29 -21.79 26.41 -22.96
CA ASP A 29 -21.63 26.01 -24.36
C ASP A 29 -21.17 24.55 -24.56
N LYS A 30 -20.87 23.81 -23.46
CA LYS A 30 -20.27 22.46 -23.48
C LYS A 30 -21.14 21.46 -22.73
N TYR A 31 -22.19 21.00 -23.35
CA TYR A 31 -23.12 20.06 -22.75
C TYR A 31 -22.44 18.83 -22.10
N TRP A 32 -21.44 18.26 -22.76
CA TRP A 32 -20.66 17.12 -22.24
C TRP A 32 -19.90 17.48 -20.94
N MET A 33 -19.58 18.74 -20.73
CA MET A 33 -18.90 19.20 -19.52
C MET A 33 -19.91 19.38 -18.37
N ILE A 34 -21.10 19.91 -18.68
CA ILE A 34 -22.19 20.01 -17.70
C ILE A 34 -22.54 18.64 -17.16
N GLN A 35 -22.70 17.66 -18.04
CA GLN A 35 -22.98 16.28 -17.62
C GLN A 35 -21.90 15.72 -16.67
N ARG A 36 -20.63 15.99 -16.92
CA ARG A 36 -19.53 15.56 -16.03
C ARG A 36 -19.54 16.30 -14.69
N LEU A 37 -19.96 17.55 -14.65
CA LEU A 37 -20.14 18.29 -13.41
C LEU A 37 -21.31 17.72 -12.59
N ASP A 38 -22.40 17.36 -13.25
CA ASP A 38 -23.56 16.73 -12.61
C ASP A 38 -23.17 15.36 -12.03
N ASP A 39 -22.47 14.53 -12.80
CA ASP A 39 -21.95 13.24 -12.33
C ASP A 39 -21.03 13.43 -11.12
N PHE A 40 -20.16 14.44 -11.17
CA PHE A 40 -19.22 14.69 -10.08
C PHE A 40 -19.92 15.22 -8.81
N GLU A 41 -20.91 16.09 -8.96
CA GLU A 41 -21.72 16.56 -7.82
C GLU A 41 -22.50 15.42 -7.19
N ASN A 42 -23.12 14.56 -8.02
CA ASN A 42 -23.81 13.34 -7.56
C ASN A 42 -22.84 12.39 -6.82
N ASP A 43 -21.64 12.15 -7.36
CA ASP A 43 -20.60 11.35 -6.71
C ASP A 43 -20.28 11.90 -5.31
N LEU A 44 -20.11 13.23 -5.18
CA LEU A 44 -19.82 13.86 -3.88
C LEU A 44 -21.00 13.72 -2.90
N GLN A 45 -22.23 13.84 -3.37
CA GLN A 45 -23.43 13.63 -2.52
C GLN A 45 -23.52 12.18 -2.03
N MET A 46 -23.22 11.22 -2.90
CA MET A 46 -23.18 9.80 -2.52
C MET A 46 -22.12 9.54 -1.47
N ILE A 47 -20.88 10.01 -1.70
CA ILE A 47 -19.76 9.81 -0.78
C ILE A 47 -20.03 10.44 0.59
N LYS A 48 -20.68 11.62 0.63
CA LYS A 48 -20.96 12.34 1.88
C LYS A 48 -21.70 11.48 2.91
N ASN A 49 -22.55 10.57 2.46
CA ASN A 49 -23.39 9.72 3.31
C ASN A 49 -22.79 8.33 3.57
N MET A 50 -21.59 8.04 3.08
CA MET A 50 -20.91 6.77 3.26
C MET A 50 -19.90 6.85 4.41
N ASN A 51 -19.62 5.71 5.06
CA ASN A 51 -18.44 5.60 5.91
C ASN A 51 -17.15 5.57 5.04
N PRO A 52 -15.96 5.81 5.61
CA PRO A 52 -14.73 5.89 4.84
C PRO A 52 -14.43 4.66 3.98
N TYR A 53 -14.66 3.45 4.50
CA TYR A 53 -14.44 2.20 3.77
C TYR A 53 -15.35 2.09 2.53
N ALA A 54 -16.66 2.37 2.71
CA ALA A 54 -17.63 2.33 1.62
C ALA A 54 -17.36 3.43 0.57
N ALA A 55 -16.95 4.62 1.01
CA ALA A 55 -16.57 5.72 0.13
C ALA A 55 -15.37 5.37 -0.74
N ILE A 56 -14.32 4.77 -0.16
CA ILE A 56 -13.16 4.31 -0.94
C ILE A 56 -13.58 3.25 -1.95
N ASN A 57 -14.43 2.29 -1.55
CA ASN A 57 -14.94 1.29 -2.47
C ASN A 57 -15.74 1.92 -3.63
N TYR A 58 -16.58 2.92 -3.34
CA TYR A 58 -17.33 3.66 -4.36
C TYR A 58 -16.39 4.43 -5.30
N ILE A 59 -15.36 5.11 -4.79
CA ILE A 59 -14.35 5.80 -5.59
C ILE A 59 -13.63 4.81 -6.52
N ARG A 60 -13.26 3.63 -6.01
CA ARG A 60 -12.57 2.61 -6.78
C ARG A 60 -13.41 2.06 -7.92
N ARG A 61 -14.65 1.66 -7.62
CA ARG A 61 -15.50 0.89 -8.53
C ARG A 61 -16.61 1.71 -9.19
N GLY A 62 -17.28 2.57 -8.42
CA GLY A 62 -18.38 3.41 -8.92
C GLY A 62 -17.87 4.55 -9.79
N ILE A 63 -16.85 5.27 -9.33
CA ILE A 63 -16.24 6.38 -10.07
C ILE A 63 -15.21 5.86 -11.12
N GLY A 64 -14.73 4.60 -10.97
CA GLY A 64 -13.80 4.00 -11.93
C GLY A 64 -12.33 4.38 -11.66
N TYR A 65 -11.95 4.62 -10.40
CA TYR A 65 -10.56 4.95 -10.07
C TYR A 65 -9.60 3.79 -10.32
N ASP A 66 -10.03 2.54 -10.12
CA ASP A 66 -9.23 1.35 -10.43
C ASP A 66 -8.95 1.25 -11.94
N ASP A 67 -9.91 1.65 -12.80
CA ASP A 67 -9.70 1.68 -14.26
C ASP A 67 -8.72 2.79 -14.66
N TYR A 68 -8.84 3.97 -14.05
CA TYR A 68 -7.85 5.03 -14.20
C TYR A 68 -6.44 4.55 -13.81
N LEU A 69 -6.29 3.80 -12.71
CA LEU A 69 -4.99 3.27 -12.29
C LEU A 69 -4.42 2.26 -13.30
N ARG A 70 -5.28 1.44 -13.94
CA ARG A 70 -4.85 0.52 -15.01
C ARG A 70 -4.29 1.26 -16.22
N GLU A 71 -4.96 2.33 -16.65
CA GLU A 71 -4.46 3.18 -17.73
C GLU A 71 -3.14 3.86 -17.35
N TYR A 72 -3.10 4.45 -16.15
CA TYR A 72 -1.91 5.11 -15.61
C TYR A 72 -0.70 4.17 -15.52
N ALA A 73 -0.90 2.94 -15.04
CA ALA A 73 0.15 1.93 -14.93
C ALA A 73 0.67 1.52 -16.31
N ARG A 74 -0.24 1.36 -17.29
CA ARG A 74 0.11 1.03 -18.68
C ARG A 74 0.94 2.13 -19.32
N GLU A 75 0.52 3.39 -19.19
CA GLU A 75 1.24 4.54 -19.76
C GLU A 75 2.66 4.70 -19.19
N ARG A 76 2.88 4.27 -17.96
CA ARG A 76 4.14 4.45 -17.22
C ARG A 76 4.96 3.18 -17.04
N ASN A 77 4.52 2.09 -17.67
CA ASN A 77 5.14 0.76 -17.54
C ASN A 77 5.34 0.34 -16.07
N MET A 78 4.30 0.58 -15.25
CA MET A 78 4.28 0.22 -13.83
C MET A 78 3.47 -1.06 -13.62
N ASN A 79 3.77 -1.78 -12.53
CA ASN A 79 2.95 -2.90 -12.13
C ASN A 79 1.64 -2.39 -11.51
N ILE A 80 0.51 -2.77 -12.10
CA ILE A 80 -0.82 -2.37 -11.64
C ILE A 80 -1.15 -2.97 -10.26
N ASP A 81 -0.69 -4.19 -9.97
CA ASP A 81 -0.98 -4.85 -8.69
C ASP A 81 -0.38 -4.08 -7.51
N ASP A 82 0.80 -3.47 -7.66
CA ASP A 82 1.41 -2.64 -6.64
C ASP A 82 0.49 -1.45 -6.29
N LEU A 83 -0.06 -0.78 -7.30
CA LEU A 83 -0.96 0.36 -7.11
C LEU A 83 -2.29 -0.06 -6.46
N LEU A 84 -2.88 -1.17 -6.94
CA LEU A 84 -4.13 -1.69 -6.37
C LEU A 84 -3.95 -2.21 -4.95
N ASN A 85 -2.79 -2.77 -4.61
CA ASN A 85 -2.48 -3.20 -3.25
C ASN A 85 -2.43 -2.01 -2.30
N VAL A 86 -1.74 -0.91 -2.66
CA VAL A 86 -1.70 0.31 -1.84
C VAL A 86 -3.11 0.84 -1.56
N ILE A 87 -3.97 0.93 -2.60
CA ILE A 87 -5.35 1.40 -2.39
C ILE A 87 -6.16 0.41 -1.53
N SER A 88 -5.90 -0.89 -1.66
CA SER A 88 -6.56 -1.91 -0.84
C SER A 88 -6.16 -1.79 0.63
N GLU A 89 -4.89 -1.52 0.91
CA GLU A 89 -4.40 -1.26 2.28
C GLU A 89 -5.04 -0.01 2.89
N ILE A 90 -5.14 1.08 2.12
CA ILE A 90 -5.83 2.30 2.56
C ILE A 90 -7.31 2.00 2.86
N GLN A 91 -7.98 1.23 2.00
CA GLN A 91 -9.38 0.85 2.18
C GLN A 91 -9.58 -0.01 3.43
N GLU A 92 -8.73 -1.02 3.65
CA GLU A 92 -8.79 -1.86 4.84
C GLU A 92 -8.48 -1.07 6.12
N GLY A 93 -7.50 -0.16 6.08
CA GLY A 93 -7.22 0.73 7.21
C GLY A 93 -8.36 1.67 7.58
N ALA A 94 -9.28 1.93 6.64
CA ALA A 94 -10.47 2.74 6.90
C ALA A 94 -11.66 1.93 7.46
N ARG A 95 -11.58 0.61 7.58
CA ARG A 95 -12.69 -0.29 7.90
C ARG A 95 -13.29 -0.06 9.29
N GLU A 96 -12.47 0.29 10.27
CA GLU A 96 -12.87 0.44 11.66
C GLU A 96 -13.53 1.80 11.96
N PHE A 97 -13.49 2.75 11.00
CA PHE A 97 -13.99 4.10 11.20
C PHE A 97 -15.40 4.27 10.62
N THR A 98 -16.27 4.92 11.38
CA THR A 98 -17.63 5.21 10.95
C THR A 98 -17.79 6.57 10.31
N THR A 99 -16.93 7.53 10.68
CA THR A 99 -16.96 8.89 10.17
C THR A 99 -15.62 9.30 9.54
N TYR A 100 -15.66 10.26 8.60
CA TYR A 100 -14.45 10.84 8.02
C TYR A 100 -13.61 11.58 9.06
N SER A 101 -14.26 12.24 10.02
CA SER A 101 -13.56 12.99 11.09
C SER A 101 -12.70 12.07 11.92
N GLU A 102 -13.21 10.92 12.34
CA GLU A 102 -12.44 9.91 13.09
C GLU A 102 -11.26 9.40 12.29
N TRP A 103 -11.50 9.07 11.01
CA TRP A 103 -10.45 8.52 10.14
C TRP A 103 -9.35 9.54 9.86
N PHE A 104 -9.70 10.78 9.53
CA PHE A 104 -8.71 11.84 9.31
C PHE A 104 -7.93 12.18 10.58
N HIS A 105 -8.60 12.24 11.73
CA HIS A 105 -7.93 12.45 13.01
C HIS A 105 -6.92 11.34 13.31
N TYR A 106 -7.29 10.08 13.05
CA TYR A 106 -6.37 8.94 13.17
C TYR A 106 -5.14 9.10 12.27
N ILE A 107 -5.33 9.47 11.00
CA ILE A 107 -4.23 9.68 10.04
C ILE A 107 -3.30 10.80 10.53
N GLU A 108 -3.86 11.91 10.98
CA GLU A 108 -3.08 13.04 11.50
C GLU A 108 -2.26 12.65 12.74
N GLU A 109 -2.89 11.96 13.68
CA GLU A 109 -2.24 11.50 14.91
C GLU A 109 -1.14 10.48 14.62
N TYR A 110 -1.41 9.51 13.74
CA TYR A 110 -0.41 8.53 13.31
C TYR A 110 0.78 9.19 12.61
N THR A 111 0.52 10.16 11.73
CA THR A 111 1.56 10.94 11.06
C THR A 111 2.41 11.73 12.06
N ARG A 112 1.77 12.35 13.05
CA ARG A 112 2.46 13.07 14.13
C ARG A 112 3.36 12.14 14.95
N GLN A 113 2.85 10.96 15.32
CA GLN A 113 3.63 9.95 16.06
C GLN A 113 4.86 9.48 15.29
N LEU A 114 4.71 9.21 13.99
CA LEU A 114 5.85 8.85 13.13
C LEU A 114 6.90 9.96 13.07
N GLN A 115 6.48 11.22 12.95
CA GLN A 115 7.40 12.35 12.94
C GLN A 115 8.13 12.54 14.26
N GLU A 116 7.44 12.33 15.39
CA GLU A 116 8.04 12.38 16.71
C GLU A 116 9.02 11.24 16.95
N GLN A 117 8.67 10.02 16.53
CA GLN A 117 9.58 8.87 16.60
C GLN A 117 10.84 9.10 15.75
N ALA A 118 10.70 9.64 14.55
CA ALA A 118 11.84 9.98 13.69
C ALA A 118 12.78 11.01 14.34
N LYS A 119 12.23 11.94 15.14
CA LYS A 119 13.02 12.92 15.90
C LYS A 119 13.69 12.33 17.14
N ARG A 120 13.07 11.31 17.74
CA ARG A 120 13.57 10.62 18.92
C ARG A 120 14.57 9.51 18.60
N MET A 121 15.40 9.66 17.59
CA MET A 121 16.41 8.68 17.22
C MET A 121 17.46 8.44 18.34
N ASP A 122 17.00 8.28 19.57
CA ASP A 122 17.79 7.69 20.64
C ASP A 122 17.71 6.17 20.50
N ARG A 123 18.82 5.59 20.07
CA ARG A 123 19.02 4.14 20.01
C ARG A 123 19.01 3.60 21.44
N THR A 124 17.84 3.38 21.99
CA THR A 124 17.73 2.60 23.23
C THR A 124 18.19 1.19 22.87
N ASN A 125 19.21 0.69 23.57
CA ASN A 125 19.77 -0.66 23.37
C ASN A 125 18.75 -1.79 23.67
N ASP A 126 17.55 -1.45 24.11
CA ASP A 126 16.46 -2.37 24.47
C ASP A 126 15.23 -2.09 23.58
N ALA A 127 15.39 -2.30 22.27
CA ALA A 127 14.34 -2.13 21.28
C ALA A 127 14.48 -3.11 20.14
N VAL A 128 13.35 -3.48 19.51
CA VAL A 128 13.33 -4.25 18.27
C VAL A 128 13.74 -3.32 17.12
N ASN A 129 14.78 -3.73 16.39
CA ASN A 129 15.23 -3.01 15.21
C ASN A 129 14.48 -3.49 13.97
N LEU A 130 13.76 -2.59 13.30
CA LEU A 130 13.18 -2.84 11.98
C LEU A 130 14.11 -2.28 10.90
N CYS A 131 14.50 -3.12 9.98
CA CYS A 131 15.38 -2.72 8.88
C CYS A 131 15.07 -3.51 7.61
N THR A 132 15.42 -2.95 6.45
CA THR A 132 15.41 -3.72 5.21
C THR A 132 16.61 -4.67 5.17
N MET A 133 16.54 -5.72 4.36
CA MET A 133 17.69 -6.63 4.15
C MET A 133 18.94 -5.88 3.69
N HIS A 134 18.76 -4.89 2.81
CA HIS A 134 19.87 -4.05 2.36
C HIS A 134 20.52 -3.26 3.51
N SER A 135 19.72 -2.67 4.37
CA SER A 135 20.23 -1.87 5.50
C SER A 135 20.80 -2.71 6.64
N SER A 136 20.54 -4.02 6.66
CA SER A 136 21.08 -4.95 7.64
C SER A 136 22.54 -5.35 7.37
N LYS A 137 23.07 -5.02 6.19
CA LYS A 137 24.44 -5.36 5.82
C LYS A 137 25.45 -4.73 6.80
N GLY A 138 26.32 -5.55 7.36
CA GLY A 138 27.32 -5.13 8.36
C GLY A 138 26.79 -5.03 9.79
N LEU A 139 25.51 -5.25 10.03
CA LEU A 139 24.92 -5.33 11.37
C LEU A 139 24.82 -6.81 11.80
N GLU A 140 24.71 -7.06 13.10
CA GLU A 140 24.51 -8.39 13.66
C GLU A 140 23.58 -8.31 14.87
N TYR A 141 22.69 -9.30 15.01
CA TYR A 141 21.68 -9.37 16.05
C TYR A 141 21.68 -10.75 16.70
N LYS A 142 21.30 -10.84 17.98
CA LYS A 142 21.13 -12.15 18.63
C LYS A 142 20.04 -12.98 17.95
N VAL A 143 18.92 -12.36 17.68
CA VAL A 143 17.76 -12.97 17.05
C VAL A 143 17.35 -12.15 15.83
N VAL A 144 17.09 -12.81 14.72
CA VAL A 144 16.61 -12.19 13.47
C VAL A 144 15.29 -12.83 13.07
N TYR A 145 14.32 -11.98 12.75
CA TYR A 145 13.03 -12.36 12.18
C TYR A 145 12.96 -11.85 10.74
N ILE A 146 12.95 -12.74 9.76
CA ILE A 146 12.68 -12.41 8.36
C ILE A 146 11.19 -12.63 8.14
N ILE A 147 10.46 -11.58 7.78
CA ILE A 147 9.02 -11.61 7.54
C ILE A 147 8.71 -11.56 6.04
N ASP A 148 7.49 -11.97 5.66
CA ASP A 148 7.01 -11.95 4.27
C ASP A 148 7.91 -12.72 3.28
N ALA A 149 8.44 -13.89 3.70
CA ALA A 149 9.23 -14.76 2.84
C ALA A 149 8.33 -15.50 1.82
N ASN A 150 7.66 -14.73 0.98
CA ASN A 150 6.71 -15.20 -0.04
C ASN A 150 7.19 -14.88 -1.45
N GLU A 151 6.83 -15.72 -2.42
CA GLU A 151 7.04 -15.44 -3.85
C GLU A 151 6.42 -14.09 -4.24
N GLY A 152 7.13 -13.32 -5.06
CA GLY A 152 6.74 -11.99 -5.47
C GLY A 152 7.15 -10.88 -4.50
N ILE A 153 7.45 -11.21 -3.24
CA ILE A 153 8.07 -10.31 -2.26
C ILE A 153 9.56 -10.65 -2.14
N MET A 154 9.87 -11.94 -2.05
CA MET A 154 11.22 -12.46 -1.91
C MET A 154 11.33 -13.82 -2.63
N PRO A 155 11.86 -13.87 -3.87
CA PRO A 155 12.36 -12.75 -4.67
C PRO A 155 11.29 -11.75 -5.08
N TYR A 156 11.72 -10.50 -5.31
CA TYR A 156 10.81 -9.46 -5.79
C TYR A 156 10.21 -9.82 -7.15
N SER A 157 8.92 -9.55 -7.34
CA SER A 157 8.16 -9.94 -8.54
C SER A 157 8.73 -9.41 -9.87
N LYS A 158 9.57 -8.38 -9.84
CA LYS A 158 10.25 -7.84 -11.03
C LYS A 158 11.62 -8.46 -11.29
N ALA A 159 12.14 -9.27 -10.38
CA ALA A 159 13.36 -10.03 -10.58
C ALA A 159 13.05 -11.26 -11.45
N VAL A 160 13.07 -11.11 -12.77
CA VAL A 160 12.71 -12.16 -13.73
C VAL A 160 13.92 -12.79 -14.42
N LEU A 161 15.08 -12.11 -14.43
CA LEU A 161 16.31 -12.63 -14.96
C LEU A 161 17.04 -13.44 -13.88
N ASP A 162 17.73 -14.50 -14.29
CA ASP A 162 18.48 -15.36 -13.36
C ASP A 162 19.47 -14.56 -12.53
N GLU A 163 20.16 -13.59 -13.12
CA GLU A 163 21.09 -12.71 -12.41
C GLU A 163 20.41 -11.88 -11.31
N GLN A 164 19.18 -11.42 -11.56
CA GLN A 164 18.40 -10.65 -10.59
C GLN A 164 17.92 -11.56 -9.45
N ILE A 165 17.49 -12.78 -9.76
CA ILE A 165 17.10 -13.77 -8.76
C ILE A 165 18.29 -14.16 -7.89
N GLU A 166 19.49 -14.31 -8.47
CA GLU A 166 20.71 -14.59 -7.73
C GLU A 166 21.11 -13.43 -6.79
N GLU A 167 20.89 -12.19 -7.20
CA GLU A 167 21.14 -11.04 -6.32
C GLU A 167 20.14 -11.00 -5.15
N GLU A 168 18.85 -11.25 -5.41
CA GLU A 168 17.84 -11.40 -4.35
C GLU A 168 18.20 -12.56 -3.39
N ARG A 169 18.69 -13.69 -3.92
CA ARG A 169 19.16 -14.83 -3.11
C ARG A 169 20.35 -14.44 -2.23
N ARG A 170 21.29 -13.68 -2.75
CA ARG A 170 22.43 -13.17 -1.96
C ARG A 170 21.96 -12.25 -0.84
N MET A 171 20.98 -11.38 -1.12
CA MET A 171 20.40 -10.51 -0.09
C MET A 171 19.70 -11.31 1.00
N PHE A 172 18.94 -12.33 0.62
CA PHE A 172 18.30 -13.22 1.59
C PHE A 172 19.33 -13.95 2.45
N TYR A 173 20.37 -14.49 1.84
CA TYR A 173 21.48 -15.11 2.55
C TYR A 173 22.18 -14.12 3.52
N VAL A 174 22.43 -12.89 3.09
CA VAL A 174 23.01 -11.86 3.96
C VAL A 174 22.07 -11.59 5.14
N ALA A 175 20.79 -11.48 4.93
CA ALA A 175 19.82 -11.27 6.01
C ALA A 175 19.83 -12.44 7.02
N MET A 176 19.87 -13.68 6.55
CA MET A 176 19.97 -14.87 7.42
C MET A 176 21.24 -14.85 8.27
N THR A 177 22.38 -14.48 7.66
CA THR A 177 23.67 -14.43 8.35
C THR A 177 23.81 -13.27 9.35
N ARG A 178 22.78 -12.42 9.49
CA ARG A 178 22.75 -11.40 10.55
C ARG A 178 22.42 -11.99 11.91
N ALA A 179 21.86 -13.20 11.98
CA ALA A 179 21.53 -13.88 13.21
C ALA A 179 22.78 -14.52 13.84
N LYS A 180 23.02 -14.21 15.12
CA LYS A 180 24.08 -14.85 15.92
C LYS A 180 23.63 -16.13 16.60
N GLU A 181 22.39 -16.16 17.09
CA GLU A 181 21.86 -17.24 17.90
C GLU A 181 20.63 -17.89 17.29
N ASN A 182 19.64 -17.09 16.89
CA ASN A 182 18.35 -17.61 16.37
C ASN A 182 17.90 -16.87 15.12
N LEU A 183 17.48 -17.63 14.13
CA LEU A 183 16.87 -17.15 12.90
C LEU A 183 15.45 -17.69 12.80
N HIS A 184 14.48 -16.81 12.58
CA HIS A 184 13.10 -17.16 12.30
C HIS A 184 12.69 -16.60 10.94
N VAL A 185 12.13 -17.43 10.08
CA VAL A 185 11.64 -17.04 8.76
C VAL A 185 10.13 -17.25 8.72
N PHE A 186 9.39 -16.18 8.42
CA PHE A 186 7.93 -16.20 8.37
C PHE A 186 7.44 -15.99 6.94
N TYR A 187 6.44 -16.76 6.58
CA TYR A 187 5.67 -16.58 5.36
C TYR A 187 4.18 -16.73 5.64
N THR A 188 3.35 -16.18 4.77
CA THR A 188 1.89 -16.26 4.88
C THR A 188 1.32 -17.14 3.77
N ASN A 189 0.30 -17.93 4.07
CA ASN A 189 -0.40 -18.74 3.07
C ASN A 189 -1.48 -17.94 2.33
N HIS A 190 -1.97 -16.85 2.94
CA HIS A 190 -3.00 -16.00 2.37
C HIS A 190 -2.75 -14.53 2.75
N LYS A 191 -2.94 -13.63 1.79
CA LYS A 191 -2.95 -12.18 1.99
C LYS A 191 -4.18 -11.61 1.25
N TYR A 192 -5.05 -10.89 1.97
CA TYR A 192 -6.29 -10.31 1.42
C TYR A 192 -7.15 -11.32 0.63
N ASN A 193 -7.38 -12.51 1.19
CA ASN A 193 -8.11 -13.63 0.55
C ASN A 193 -7.46 -14.20 -0.74
N LYS A 194 -6.23 -13.81 -1.05
CA LYS A 194 -5.44 -14.42 -2.12
C LYS A 194 -4.44 -15.40 -1.54
N LYS A 195 -4.35 -16.58 -2.14
CA LYS A 195 -3.31 -17.55 -1.81
C LYS A 195 -1.94 -16.96 -2.10
N GLN A 196 -0.99 -17.16 -1.20
CA GLN A 196 0.40 -16.79 -1.36
C GLN A 196 1.26 -18.04 -1.36
N ASP A 197 2.23 -18.08 -2.24
CA ASP A 197 3.21 -19.17 -2.27
C ASP A 197 4.42 -18.80 -1.42
N VAL A 198 5.00 -19.79 -0.74
CA VAL A 198 6.23 -19.61 0.02
C VAL A 198 7.39 -19.28 -0.93
N SER A 199 8.30 -18.44 -0.49
CA SER A 199 9.51 -18.11 -1.24
C SER A 199 10.30 -19.36 -1.62
N ARG A 200 10.77 -19.41 -2.87
CA ARG A 200 11.68 -20.46 -3.34
C ARG A 200 12.95 -20.52 -2.50
N PHE A 201 13.43 -19.41 -1.96
CA PHE A 201 14.62 -19.39 -1.12
C PHE A 201 14.41 -20.13 0.21
N VAL A 202 13.18 -20.18 0.72
CA VAL A 202 12.83 -21.00 1.89
C VAL A 202 12.77 -22.46 1.51
N THR A 203 12.22 -22.80 0.34
CA THR A 203 12.13 -24.21 -0.10
C THR A 203 13.49 -24.79 -0.52
N GLU A 204 14.47 -23.95 -0.85
CA GLU A 204 15.85 -24.35 -1.15
C GLU A 204 16.67 -24.66 0.11
N MET A 205 16.20 -24.30 1.31
CA MET A 205 16.89 -24.63 2.55
C MET A 205 16.89 -26.13 2.81
N ASP A 206 18.02 -26.65 3.28
CA ASP A 206 18.12 -28.06 3.67
C ASP A 206 17.19 -28.34 4.88
N PRO A 207 16.21 -29.25 4.74
CA PRO A 207 15.29 -29.57 5.82
C PRO A 207 15.96 -30.08 7.10
N ALA A 208 17.18 -30.58 7.00
CA ALA A 208 17.95 -31.07 8.17
C ALA A 208 18.30 -29.93 9.15
N PHE A 209 18.32 -28.67 8.68
CA PHE A 209 18.63 -27.50 9.49
C PHE A 209 17.43 -26.62 9.78
N VAL A 210 16.23 -27.02 9.35
CA VAL A 210 15.00 -26.21 9.49
C VAL A 210 14.01 -26.92 10.42
N ASN A 211 13.65 -26.27 11.52
CA ASN A 211 12.52 -26.67 12.34
C ASN A 211 11.26 -25.95 11.84
N GLN A 212 10.31 -26.69 11.31
CA GLN A 212 9.02 -26.13 10.90
C GLN A 212 8.04 -26.08 12.08
N TYR A 213 7.53 -24.91 12.37
CA TYR A 213 6.45 -24.69 13.32
C TYR A 213 5.17 -24.36 12.53
N GLN A 214 4.12 -25.16 12.75
CA GLN A 214 2.83 -24.85 12.14
C GLN A 214 2.08 -23.81 12.96
N ASP A 215 1.51 -22.85 12.23
CA ASP A 215 0.44 -21.90 12.55
C ASP A 215 0.11 -21.64 14.02
N VAL A 216 0.43 -20.47 14.46
CA VAL A 216 -0.37 -19.76 15.46
C VAL A 216 -1.64 -19.27 14.74
N LYS A 217 -2.75 -20.00 14.84
CA LYS A 217 -4.06 -19.51 14.43
C LYS A 217 -4.34 -18.26 15.29
N GLY A 218 -4.22 -17.10 14.68
CA GLY A 218 -4.70 -15.87 15.30
C GLY A 218 -6.20 -16.01 15.59
N LYS A 219 -6.55 -15.81 16.86
CA LYS A 219 -7.94 -15.64 17.29
C LYS A 219 -8.43 -14.27 16.87
#